data_b43955c206b15c2bc3633523297025c1
#
_entry.id   b43955c206b15c2bc3633523297025c1
#
_cell.length_a   1.000
_cell.length_b   1.000
_cell.length_c   1.000
_cell.angle_alpha   90.00
_cell.angle_beta   90.00
_cell.angle_gamma   90.00
#
_symmetry.space_group_name_H-M   'P 1'
#
loop_
_entity.id
_entity.type
_entity.pdbx_description
1 polymer ?
#
loop_
_entity_poly.entity_id
_entity_poly.type
_entity_poly.pdbx_seq_one_letter_code
_entity_poly.pdbx_strand_id
1 'polypeptide(L)'
;VTVDSPPPAVQRLPGRPRADQTTPGARDRVLTTADRLFYDEGVRVVGVDRLIAEASVTKATFYKHFGAKDTLVLEYLRVRHERAVAELAATVSSSPGGAATVLAVVDEVVTRLQSPRFRGSAFVNAAAEFSDPTHPVRAAVAEHQEWLTDALVELFKDAAHPMPGDAADDFMLALDGALVGAYCGDAIAASAALRRTAERLLPA
;
A
#
# COMPACT_ATOMS: atom_id res chain seq x y z
N VAL A 1 63.10 18.93 49.41
CA VAL A 1 62.28 17.86 48.82
C VAL A 1 60.97 18.47 48.41
N THR A 2 60.90 18.85 47.14
CA THR A 2 59.71 19.41 46.52
C THR A 2 58.84 18.26 46.02
N VAL A 3 57.63 18.13 46.56
CA VAL A 3 56.64 17.14 46.13
C VAL A 3 55.87 17.74 44.98
N ASP A 4 56.09 17.18 43.80
CA ASP A 4 55.38 17.56 42.56
C ASP A 4 53.99 16.89 42.57
N SER A 5 52.91 17.70 42.58
CA SER A 5 51.54 17.21 42.55
C SER A 5 51.09 17.08 41.08
N PRO A 6 50.49 15.96 40.67
CA PRO A 6 49.99 15.79 39.29
C PRO A 6 48.82 16.74 39.00
N PRO A 7 48.66 17.18 37.72
CA PRO A 7 47.58 18.06 37.33
C PRO A 7 46.22 17.38 37.38
N PRO A 8 45.12 18.09 37.63
CA PRO A 8 43.79 17.54 37.74
C PRO A 8 43.31 16.95 36.40
N ALA A 9 42.71 15.74 36.48
CA ALA A 9 42.12 15.07 35.34
C ALA A 9 41.01 15.90 34.68
N VAL A 10 41.18 16.20 33.40
CA VAL A 10 40.15 16.85 32.59
C VAL A 10 38.96 15.87 32.45
N GLN A 11 37.86 16.17 33.13
CA GLN A 11 36.59 15.47 32.96
C GLN A 11 36.09 15.75 31.53
N ARG A 12 36.10 14.68 30.70
CA ARG A 12 35.42 14.72 29.40
C ARG A 12 33.92 14.87 29.65
N LEU A 13 33.33 15.98 29.17
CA LEU A 13 31.92 16.17 29.14
C LEU A 13 31.26 15.00 28.35
N PRO A 14 30.12 14.47 28.82
CA PRO A 14 29.42 13.42 28.11
C PRO A 14 29.05 13.91 26.70
N GLY A 15 29.45 13.15 25.70
CA GLY A 15 29.14 13.42 24.30
C GLY A 15 27.62 13.58 24.13
N ARG A 16 27.24 14.57 23.32
CA ARG A 16 25.85 14.80 22.93
C ARG A 16 25.23 13.45 22.50
N PRO A 17 24.04 13.07 23.01
CA PRO A 17 23.40 11.83 22.58
C PRO A 17 23.32 11.83 21.05
N ARG A 18 23.78 10.76 20.42
CA ARG A 18 23.53 10.55 18.99
C ARG A 18 22.04 10.58 18.81
N ALA A 19 21.54 11.44 17.90
CA ALA A 19 20.13 11.47 17.51
C ALA A 19 19.71 10.04 17.23
N ASP A 20 18.70 9.59 17.96
CA ASP A 20 18.09 8.28 17.80
C ASP A 20 17.67 8.14 16.33
N GLN A 21 18.13 7.08 15.64
CA GLN A 21 17.88 6.84 14.21
C GLN A 21 16.44 6.40 13.94
N THR A 22 15.51 6.56 14.88
CA THR A 22 14.12 6.09 14.82
C THR A 22 13.12 7.15 14.40
N THR A 23 13.50 8.44 14.29
CA THR A 23 12.56 9.46 13.83
C THR A 23 12.48 9.48 12.31
N PRO A 24 11.32 9.14 11.69
CA PRO A 24 11.15 9.15 10.24
C PRO A 24 11.54 10.49 9.61
N GLY A 25 12.16 10.45 8.43
CA GLY A 25 12.51 11.65 7.68
C GLY A 25 11.27 12.51 7.36
N ALA A 26 11.47 13.78 7.04
CA ALA A 26 10.36 14.68 6.71
C ALA A 26 9.55 14.16 5.51
N ARG A 27 10.22 13.57 4.50
CA ARG A 27 9.57 12.95 3.34
C ARG A 27 8.67 11.79 3.76
N ASP A 28 9.16 10.92 4.64
CA ASP A 28 8.41 9.73 5.08
C ASP A 28 7.22 10.11 5.94
N ARG A 29 7.34 11.15 6.79
CA ARG A 29 6.21 11.66 7.56
C ARG A 29 5.10 12.20 6.65
N VAL A 30 5.46 12.94 5.59
CA VAL A 30 4.47 13.44 4.61
C VAL A 30 3.82 12.27 3.89
N LEU A 31 4.57 11.27 3.41
CA LEU A 31 4.02 10.08 2.74
C LEU A 31 3.10 9.26 3.65
N THR A 32 3.50 9.01 4.90
CA THR A 32 2.67 8.29 5.87
C THR A 32 1.37 9.06 6.17
N THR A 33 1.45 10.39 6.30
CA THR A 33 0.29 11.25 6.50
C THR A 33 -0.62 11.23 5.27
N ALA A 34 -0.05 11.31 4.08
CA ALA A 34 -0.78 11.25 2.81
C ALA A 34 -1.46 9.89 2.62
N ASP A 35 -0.75 8.78 2.91
CA ASP A 35 -1.32 7.43 2.81
C ASP A 35 -2.58 7.28 3.64
N ARG A 36 -2.58 7.77 4.86
CA ARG A 36 -3.75 7.76 5.74
C ARG A 36 -4.86 8.69 5.23
N LEU A 37 -4.55 9.96 5.03
CA LEU A 37 -5.56 10.96 4.68
C LEU A 37 -6.19 10.71 3.31
N PHE A 38 -5.40 10.38 2.29
CA PHE A 38 -5.90 10.11 0.96
C PHE A 38 -6.78 8.87 0.91
N TYR A 39 -6.41 7.84 1.69
CA TYR A 39 -7.22 6.64 1.76
C TYR A 39 -8.52 6.84 2.54
N ASP A 40 -8.45 7.52 3.70
CA ASP A 40 -9.60 7.69 4.58
C ASP A 40 -10.62 8.72 4.04
N GLU A 41 -10.15 9.79 3.38
CA GLU A 41 -10.99 10.96 3.05
C GLU A 41 -11.05 11.29 1.54
N GLY A 42 -10.15 10.75 0.76
CA GLY A 42 -10.01 11.05 -0.67
C GLY A 42 -8.91 12.06 -0.99
N VAL A 43 -8.39 11.94 -2.19
CA VAL A 43 -7.25 12.75 -2.64
C VAL A 43 -7.64 14.22 -2.81
N ARG A 44 -8.80 14.51 -3.41
CA ARG A 44 -9.19 15.90 -3.73
C ARG A 44 -9.54 16.72 -2.50
N VAL A 45 -10.17 16.11 -1.50
CA VAL A 45 -10.61 16.78 -0.27
C VAL A 45 -9.43 17.20 0.60
N VAL A 46 -8.36 16.42 0.62
CA VAL A 46 -7.19 16.68 1.46
C VAL A 46 -6.31 17.77 0.86
N GLY A 47 -6.30 18.95 1.48
CA GLY A 47 -5.47 20.10 1.07
C GLY A 47 -3.99 19.95 1.48
N VAL A 48 -3.09 20.65 0.75
CA VAL A 48 -1.64 20.66 1.04
C VAL A 48 -1.33 21.24 2.42
N ASP A 49 -2.04 22.29 2.84
CA ASP A 49 -1.79 22.92 4.13
C ASP A 49 -2.13 21.96 5.29
N ARG A 50 -3.13 21.12 5.14
CA ARG A 50 -3.47 20.06 6.10
C ARG A 50 -2.40 18.98 6.16
N LEU A 51 -1.90 18.53 5.01
CA LEU A 51 -0.80 17.56 4.93
C LEU A 51 0.45 18.08 5.65
N ILE A 52 0.80 19.36 5.42
CA ILE A 52 1.92 20.03 6.06
C ILE A 52 1.75 20.07 7.59
N ALA A 53 0.57 20.46 8.05
CA ALA A 53 0.27 20.56 9.48
C ALA A 53 0.34 19.19 10.17
N GLU A 54 -0.32 18.18 9.62
CA GLU A 54 -0.38 16.84 10.24
C GLU A 54 0.95 16.08 10.13
N ALA A 55 1.74 16.29 9.05
CA ALA A 55 3.07 15.72 8.93
C ALA A 55 4.13 16.45 9.77
N SER A 56 3.78 17.57 10.40
CA SER A 56 4.69 18.42 11.17
C SER A 56 5.94 18.81 10.36
N VAL A 57 5.73 19.33 9.15
CA VAL A 57 6.77 19.84 8.27
C VAL A 57 6.51 21.29 7.91
N THR A 58 7.52 22.00 7.36
CA THR A 58 7.31 23.35 6.81
C THR A 58 6.83 23.28 5.37
N LYS A 59 6.16 24.35 4.90
CA LYS A 59 5.74 24.49 3.49
C LYS A 59 6.93 24.35 2.53
N ALA A 60 8.05 24.97 2.86
CA ALA A 60 9.29 24.86 2.08
C ALA A 60 9.79 23.40 2.00
N THR A 61 9.72 22.65 3.09
CA THR A 61 10.11 21.25 3.15
C THR A 61 9.21 20.39 2.28
N PHE A 62 7.88 20.61 2.33
CA PHE A 62 6.93 19.90 1.48
C PHE A 62 7.24 20.10 0.00
N TYR A 63 7.34 21.34 -0.47
CA TYR A 63 7.60 21.64 -1.87
C TYR A 63 9.01 21.24 -2.32
N LYS A 64 9.99 21.23 -1.44
CA LYS A 64 11.32 20.68 -1.72
C LYS A 64 11.28 19.20 -2.06
N HIS A 65 10.43 18.40 -1.39
CA HIS A 65 10.36 16.95 -1.58
C HIS A 65 9.42 16.54 -2.70
N PHE A 66 8.31 17.22 -2.87
CA PHE A 66 7.24 16.77 -3.76
C PHE A 66 6.94 17.74 -4.92
N GLY A 67 7.28 19.03 -4.78
CA GLY A 67 7.01 20.03 -5.81
C GLY A 67 5.54 20.38 -5.99
N ALA A 68 4.65 19.36 -6.03
CA ALA A 68 3.21 19.53 -6.20
C ALA A 68 2.45 18.43 -5.45
N LYS A 69 1.14 18.65 -5.24
CA LYS A 69 0.24 17.64 -4.65
C LYS A 69 0.13 16.40 -5.53
N ASP A 70 0.04 16.58 -6.86
CA ASP A 70 -0.11 15.47 -7.80
C ASP A 70 1.11 14.53 -7.77
N THR A 71 2.31 15.08 -7.60
CA THR A 71 3.52 14.26 -7.39
C THR A 71 3.42 13.43 -6.11
N LEU A 72 2.90 14.02 -5.02
CA LEU A 72 2.66 13.27 -3.78
C LEU A 72 1.61 12.18 -3.96
N VAL A 73 0.57 12.41 -4.78
CA VAL A 73 -0.44 11.39 -5.10
C VAL A 73 0.18 10.23 -5.86
N LEU A 74 1.05 10.49 -6.84
CA LEU A 74 1.77 9.46 -7.57
C LEU A 74 2.69 8.65 -6.63
N GLU A 75 3.41 9.31 -5.73
CA GLU A 75 4.24 8.64 -4.73
C GLU A 75 3.41 7.79 -3.75
N TYR A 76 2.24 8.26 -3.34
CA TYR A 76 1.29 7.50 -2.54
C TYR A 76 0.85 6.21 -3.24
N LEU A 77 0.45 6.29 -4.51
CA LEU A 77 0.05 5.11 -5.29
C LEU A 77 1.23 4.16 -5.51
N ARG A 78 2.43 4.69 -5.79
CA ARG A 78 3.64 3.89 -5.94
C ARG A 78 3.95 3.09 -4.67
N VAL A 79 3.92 3.72 -3.50
CA VAL A 79 4.15 3.03 -2.22
C VAL A 79 3.11 1.95 -1.96
N ARG A 80 1.85 2.20 -2.32
CA ARG A 80 0.79 1.19 -2.20
C ARG A 80 0.96 0.04 -3.18
N HIS A 81 1.40 0.32 -4.39
CA HIS A 81 1.75 -0.71 -5.37
C HIS A 81 2.91 -1.58 -4.88
N GLU A 82 4.01 -0.97 -4.44
CA GLU A 82 5.16 -1.70 -3.88
C GLU A 82 4.78 -2.59 -2.70
N ARG A 83 3.88 -2.11 -1.83
CA ARG A 83 3.34 -2.90 -0.72
C ARG A 83 2.53 -4.09 -1.22
N ALA A 84 1.65 -3.90 -2.19
CA ALA A 84 0.85 -4.98 -2.78
C ALA A 84 1.75 -6.05 -3.44
N VAL A 85 2.79 -5.63 -4.16
CA VAL A 85 3.80 -6.53 -4.74
C VAL A 85 4.49 -7.35 -3.65
N ALA A 86 4.94 -6.70 -2.58
CA ALA A 86 5.64 -7.38 -1.48
C ALA A 86 4.71 -8.34 -0.70
N GLU A 87 3.46 -7.94 -0.45
CA GLU A 87 2.45 -8.78 0.22
C GLU A 87 2.16 -10.04 -0.62
N LEU A 88 1.89 -9.89 -1.92
CA LEU A 88 1.66 -11.03 -2.80
C LEU A 88 2.88 -11.96 -2.87
N ALA A 89 4.08 -11.41 -3.01
CA ALA A 89 5.31 -12.20 -3.04
C ALA A 89 5.53 -12.99 -1.74
N ALA A 90 5.20 -12.39 -0.58
CA ALA A 90 5.27 -13.06 0.71
C ALA A 90 4.28 -14.22 0.79
N THR A 91 3.03 -14.03 0.35
CA THR A 91 1.99 -15.07 0.30
C THR A 91 2.41 -16.24 -0.60
N VAL A 92 2.89 -15.92 -1.82
CA VAL A 92 3.39 -16.93 -2.76
C VAL A 92 4.55 -17.72 -2.13
N SER A 93 5.52 -17.04 -1.51
CA SER A 93 6.70 -17.68 -0.92
C SER A 93 6.37 -18.57 0.28
N SER A 94 5.30 -18.27 1.01
CA SER A 94 4.87 -19.01 2.20
C SER A 94 3.85 -20.12 1.90
N SER A 95 3.33 -20.18 0.69
CA SER A 95 2.31 -21.15 0.27
C SER A 95 2.93 -22.39 -0.39
N PRO A 96 2.24 -23.53 -0.35
CA PRO A 96 2.76 -24.78 -0.93
C PRO A 96 2.69 -24.85 -2.47
N GLY A 97 2.17 -23.83 -3.14
CA GLY A 97 1.98 -23.78 -4.59
C GLY A 97 0.56 -24.14 -5.04
N GLY A 98 0.29 -23.92 -6.33
CA GLY A 98 -0.95 -24.32 -6.99
C GLY A 98 -2.20 -23.66 -6.40
N ALA A 99 -3.28 -24.44 -6.35
CA ALA A 99 -4.58 -24.00 -5.83
C ALA A 99 -4.50 -23.44 -4.39
N ALA A 100 -3.61 -23.99 -3.57
CA ALA A 100 -3.45 -23.54 -2.19
C ALA A 100 -2.92 -22.09 -2.12
N THR A 101 -2.06 -21.66 -3.06
CA THR A 101 -1.58 -20.28 -3.14
C THR A 101 -2.72 -19.32 -3.53
N VAL A 102 -3.55 -19.70 -4.49
CA VAL A 102 -4.73 -18.89 -4.87
C VAL A 102 -5.64 -18.68 -3.66
N LEU A 103 -5.93 -19.75 -2.91
CA LEU A 103 -6.78 -19.66 -1.71
C LEU A 103 -6.12 -18.82 -0.59
N ALA A 104 -4.81 -18.92 -0.41
CA ALA A 104 -4.08 -18.08 0.54
C ALA A 104 -4.18 -16.57 0.18
N VAL A 105 -4.07 -16.21 -1.10
CA VAL A 105 -4.28 -14.84 -1.58
C VAL A 105 -5.72 -14.39 -1.29
N VAL A 106 -6.71 -15.26 -1.53
CA VAL A 106 -8.11 -14.95 -1.21
C VAL A 106 -8.30 -14.72 0.29
N ASP A 107 -7.66 -15.51 1.16
CA ASP A 107 -7.75 -15.34 2.61
C ASP A 107 -7.20 -14.00 3.10
N GLU A 108 -6.10 -13.53 2.51
CA GLU A 108 -5.56 -12.20 2.80
C GLU A 108 -6.51 -11.10 2.34
N VAL A 109 -7.07 -11.22 1.13
CA VAL A 109 -8.08 -10.27 0.63
C VAL A 109 -9.28 -10.24 1.57
N VAL A 110 -9.84 -11.39 1.93
CA VAL A 110 -10.99 -11.51 2.85
C VAL A 110 -10.70 -10.85 4.20
N THR A 111 -9.51 -11.08 4.75
CA THR A 111 -9.07 -10.42 5.99
C THR A 111 -9.08 -8.89 5.86
N ARG A 112 -8.63 -8.37 4.72
CA ARG A 112 -8.64 -6.94 4.41
C ARG A 112 -10.04 -6.39 4.25
N LEU A 113 -10.94 -7.10 3.53
CA LEU A 113 -12.35 -6.70 3.32
C LEU A 113 -13.10 -6.53 4.64
N GLN A 114 -12.79 -7.34 5.65
CA GLN A 114 -13.43 -7.32 6.96
C GLN A 114 -12.81 -6.33 7.95
N SER A 115 -11.76 -5.61 7.54
CA SER A 115 -11.12 -4.60 8.38
C SER A 115 -12.07 -3.42 8.64
N PRO A 116 -12.21 -2.94 9.89
CA PRO A 116 -13.04 -1.77 10.20
C PRO A 116 -12.61 -0.48 9.47
N ARG A 117 -11.37 -0.42 9.00
CA ARG A 117 -10.81 0.71 8.26
C ARG A 117 -10.79 0.50 6.75
N PHE A 118 -11.48 -0.53 6.26
CA PHE A 118 -11.53 -0.80 4.83
C PHE A 118 -12.34 0.27 4.09
N ARG A 119 -11.76 0.88 3.06
CA ARG A 119 -12.33 1.95 2.24
C ARG A 119 -12.31 1.62 0.74
N GLY A 120 -12.30 0.33 0.39
CA GLY A 120 -12.21 -0.11 -1.00
C GLY A 120 -10.78 -0.07 -1.54
N SER A 121 -10.66 -0.13 -2.87
CA SER A 121 -9.38 -0.03 -3.56
C SER A 121 -8.88 1.41 -3.59
N ALA A 122 -7.67 1.66 -3.09
CA ALA A 122 -7.03 2.96 -3.19
C ALA A 122 -6.83 3.43 -4.64
N PHE A 123 -6.60 2.49 -5.55
CA PHE A 123 -6.40 2.76 -6.98
C PHE A 123 -7.71 3.12 -7.67
N VAL A 124 -8.78 2.37 -7.42
CA VAL A 124 -10.12 2.68 -7.95
C VAL A 124 -10.61 4.02 -7.41
N ASN A 125 -10.42 4.28 -6.11
CA ASN A 125 -10.79 5.55 -5.49
C ASN A 125 -10.02 6.72 -6.13
N ALA A 126 -8.70 6.58 -6.32
CA ALA A 126 -7.92 7.60 -7.00
C ALA A 126 -8.40 7.80 -8.46
N ALA A 127 -8.60 6.74 -9.23
CA ALA A 127 -9.08 6.84 -10.60
C ALA A 127 -10.43 7.59 -10.72
N ALA A 128 -11.34 7.35 -9.76
CA ALA A 128 -12.65 8.02 -9.73
C ALA A 128 -12.55 9.54 -9.49
N GLU A 129 -11.49 9.98 -8.79
CA GLU A 129 -11.25 11.40 -8.52
C GLU A 129 -10.56 12.14 -9.69
N PHE A 130 -9.96 11.43 -10.65
CA PHE A 130 -9.27 12.00 -11.80
C PHE A 130 -9.99 11.61 -13.11
N SER A 131 -10.92 12.46 -13.55
CA SER A 131 -11.78 12.21 -14.73
C SER A 131 -11.05 12.29 -16.08
N ASP A 132 -9.92 13.02 -16.15
CA ASP A 132 -9.09 13.10 -17.36
C ASP A 132 -8.34 11.77 -17.55
N PRO A 133 -8.62 11.01 -18.62
CA PRO A 133 -7.96 9.72 -18.86
C PRO A 133 -6.45 9.85 -19.15
N THR A 134 -5.99 11.04 -19.52
CA THR A 134 -4.56 11.31 -19.80
C THR A 134 -3.78 11.74 -18.56
N HIS A 135 -4.44 11.92 -17.42
CA HIS A 135 -3.78 12.34 -16.19
C HIS A 135 -2.79 11.27 -15.70
N PRO A 136 -1.58 11.63 -15.23
CA PRO A 136 -0.57 10.65 -14.77
C PRO A 136 -1.08 9.68 -13.69
N VAL A 137 -1.99 10.10 -12.83
CA VAL A 137 -2.63 9.23 -11.83
C VAL A 137 -3.40 8.08 -12.51
N ARG A 138 -4.07 8.34 -13.65
CA ARG A 138 -4.78 7.29 -14.39
C ARG A 138 -3.81 6.27 -15.01
N ALA A 139 -2.64 6.71 -15.48
CA ALA A 139 -1.59 5.83 -15.95
C ALA A 139 -1.05 4.95 -14.80
N ALA A 140 -0.76 5.52 -13.64
CA ALA A 140 -0.30 4.76 -12.47
C ALA A 140 -1.33 3.72 -11.98
N VAL A 141 -2.64 4.03 -12.10
CA VAL A 141 -3.71 3.08 -11.80
C VAL A 141 -3.74 1.95 -12.84
N ALA A 142 -3.61 2.27 -14.14
CA ALA A 142 -3.58 1.27 -15.19
C ALA A 142 -2.39 0.30 -15.04
N GLU A 143 -1.21 0.82 -14.76
CA GLU A 143 0.00 0.01 -14.48
C GLU A 143 -0.21 -0.95 -13.30
N HIS A 144 -0.88 -0.51 -12.24
CA HIS A 144 -1.20 -1.38 -11.12
C HIS A 144 -2.19 -2.48 -11.50
N GLN A 145 -3.23 -2.17 -12.27
CA GLN A 145 -4.22 -3.16 -12.72
C GLN A 145 -3.59 -4.18 -13.68
N GLU A 146 -2.75 -3.74 -14.61
CA GLU A 146 -2.01 -4.61 -15.52
C GLU A 146 -1.12 -5.59 -14.73
N TRP A 147 -0.30 -5.07 -13.80
CA TRP A 147 0.50 -5.91 -12.91
C TRP A 147 -0.35 -6.93 -12.14
N LEU A 148 -1.50 -6.52 -11.59
CA LEU A 148 -2.34 -7.43 -10.80
C LEU A 148 -2.94 -8.54 -11.69
N THR A 149 -3.38 -8.18 -12.90
CA THR A 149 -3.88 -9.17 -13.87
C THR A 149 -2.80 -10.19 -14.24
N ASP A 150 -1.59 -9.71 -14.57
CA ASP A 150 -0.45 -10.59 -14.89
C ASP A 150 -0.11 -11.52 -13.72
N ALA A 151 -0.10 -10.99 -12.49
CA ALA A 151 0.14 -11.79 -11.29
C ALA A 151 -0.92 -12.88 -11.07
N LEU A 152 -2.19 -12.57 -11.33
CA LEU A 152 -3.29 -13.54 -11.28
C LEU A 152 -3.14 -14.62 -12.36
N VAL A 153 -2.75 -14.24 -13.57
CA VAL A 153 -2.45 -15.22 -14.64
C VAL A 153 -1.38 -16.21 -14.20
N GLU A 154 -0.29 -15.74 -13.59
CA GLU A 154 0.77 -16.62 -13.08
C GLU A 154 0.27 -17.54 -11.94
N LEU A 155 -0.57 -17.03 -11.04
CA LEU A 155 -1.18 -17.85 -9.98
C LEU A 155 -2.08 -18.96 -10.54
N PHE A 156 -2.90 -18.68 -11.55
CA PHE A 156 -3.75 -19.69 -12.19
C PHE A 156 -2.95 -20.64 -13.08
N LYS A 157 -1.81 -20.23 -13.65
CA LYS A 157 -0.86 -21.13 -14.31
C LYS A 157 -0.24 -22.12 -13.31
N ASP A 158 0.21 -21.62 -12.15
CA ASP A 158 0.76 -22.47 -11.09
C ASP A 158 -0.30 -23.45 -10.55
N ALA A 159 -1.56 -23.02 -10.51
CA ALA A 159 -2.70 -23.90 -10.16
C ALA A 159 -3.12 -24.86 -11.29
N ALA A 160 -2.38 -24.92 -12.40
CA ALA A 160 -2.64 -25.76 -13.57
C ALA A 160 -4.03 -25.53 -14.21
N HIS A 161 -4.54 -24.30 -14.15
CA HIS A 161 -5.81 -23.96 -14.82
C HIS A 161 -5.64 -24.05 -16.34
N PRO A 162 -6.59 -24.68 -17.08
CA PRO A 162 -6.46 -24.88 -18.54
C PRO A 162 -6.47 -23.57 -19.33
N MET A 163 -7.12 -22.51 -18.81
CA MET A 163 -7.23 -21.19 -19.41
C MET A 163 -6.90 -20.12 -18.35
N PRO A 164 -5.63 -19.94 -17.97
CA PRO A 164 -5.27 -19.08 -16.83
C PRO A 164 -5.59 -17.61 -17.05
N GLY A 165 -5.56 -17.13 -18.30
CA GLY A 165 -5.96 -15.75 -18.63
C GLY A 165 -7.44 -15.49 -18.35
N ASP A 166 -8.32 -16.38 -18.86
CA ASP A 166 -9.77 -16.25 -18.64
C ASP A 166 -10.12 -16.35 -17.15
N ALA A 167 -9.44 -17.24 -16.42
CA ALA A 167 -9.62 -17.37 -14.97
C ALA A 167 -9.15 -16.11 -14.22
N ALA A 168 -8.07 -15.49 -14.66
CA ALA A 168 -7.59 -14.24 -14.09
C ALA A 168 -8.57 -13.09 -14.32
N ASP A 169 -9.13 -12.98 -15.53
CA ASP A 169 -10.14 -11.97 -15.86
C ASP A 169 -11.42 -12.15 -15.03
N ASP A 170 -11.93 -13.38 -14.93
CA ASP A 170 -13.11 -13.71 -14.12
C ASP A 170 -12.86 -13.43 -12.63
N PHE A 171 -11.67 -13.79 -12.13
CA PHE A 171 -11.30 -13.51 -10.75
C PHE A 171 -11.13 -12.01 -10.49
N MET A 172 -10.56 -11.24 -11.42
CA MET A 172 -10.43 -9.79 -11.31
C MET A 172 -11.79 -9.11 -11.18
N LEU A 173 -12.77 -9.49 -12.01
CA LEU A 173 -14.14 -9.00 -11.90
C LEU A 173 -14.79 -9.34 -10.55
N ALA A 174 -14.55 -10.55 -10.04
CA ALA A 174 -15.05 -10.97 -8.75
C ALA A 174 -14.37 -10.19 -7.60
N LEU A 175 -13.07 -9.93 -7.71
CA LEU A 175 -12.30 -9.13 -6.76
C LEU A 175 -12.80 -7.69 -6.71
N ASP A 176 -12.94 -7.02 -7.84
CA ASP A 176 -13.47 -5.66 -7.91
C ASP A 176 -14.89 -5.58 -7.34
N GLY A 177 -15.74 -6.55 -7.68
CA GLY A 177 -17.08 -6.68 -7.09
C GLY A 177 -17.05 -6.86 -5.57
N ALA A 178 -16.13 -7.66 -5.06
CA ALA A 178 -15.97 -7.89 -3.61
C ALA A 178 -15.44 -6.63 -2.89
N LEU A 179 -14.49 -5.91 -3.48
CA LEU A 179 -13.97 -4.63 -2.95
C LEU A 179 -15.09 -3.59 -2.82
N VAL A 180 -15.93 -3.46 -3.84
CA VAL A 180 -17.10 -2.54 -3.81
C VAL A 180 -18.16 -3.04 -2.84
N GLY A 181 -18.51 -4.33 -2.90
CA GLY A 181 -19.55 -4.93 -2.06
C GLY A 181 -19.22 -4.86 -0.56
N ALA A 182 -17.95 -5.05 -0.20
CA ALA A 182 -17.50 -4.93 1.19
C ALA A 182 -17.51 -3.48 1.69
N TYR A 183 -17.20 -2.52 0.83
CA TYR A 183 -17.18 -1.11 1.20
C TYR A 183 -18.58 -0.49 1.28
N CYS A 184 -19.46 -0.81 0.32
CA CYS A 184 -20.79 -0.19 0.18
C CYS A 184 -21.92 -1.01 0.81
N GLY A 185 -21.66 -2.25 1.23
CA GLY A 185 -22.69 -3.19 1.62
C GLY A 185 -22.29 -4.15 2.74
N ASP A 186 -22.30 -5.43 2.43
CA ASP A 186 -22.03 -6.52 3.39
C ASP A 186 -20.67 -7.18 3.11
N ALA A 187 -19.68 -6.87 3.93
CA ALA A 187 -18.33 -7.41 3.83
C ALA A 187 -18.28 -8.94 4.02
N ILE A 188 -19.18 -9.53 4.80
CA ILE A 188 -19.25 -10.98 5.00
C ILE A 188 -19.75 -11.65 3.73
N ALA A 189 -20.85 -11.15 3.16
CA ALA A 189 -21.41 -11.67 1.91
C ALA A 189 -20.43 -11.52 0.74
N ALA A 190 -19.79 -10.36 0.61
CA ALA A 190 -18.78 -10.08 -0.41
C ALA A 190 -17.57 -11.03 -0.31
N SER A 191 -17.03 -11.22 0.91
CA SER A 191 -15.94 -12.15 1.19
C SER A 191 -16.31 -13.59 0.84
N ALA A 192 -17.49 -14.03 1.23
CA ALA A 192 -17.98 -15.38 0.92
C ALA A 192 -18.18 -15.59 -0.59
N ALA A 193 -18.66 -14.58 -1.31
CA ALA A 193 -18.83 -14.63 -2.76
C ALA A 193 -17.49 -14.72 -3.49
N LEU A 194 -16.51 -13.92 -3.09
CA LEU A 194 -15.15 -13.96 -3.65
C LEU A 194 -14.52 -15.35 -3.46
N ARG A 195 -14.59 -15.90 -2.24
CA ARG A 195 -14.05 -17.23 -1.94
C ARG A 195 -14.71 -18.32 -2.83
N ARG A 196 -16.03 -18.37 -2.89
CA ARG A 196 -16.73 -19.34 -3.75
C ARG A 196 -16.39 -19.19 -5.22
N THR A 197 -16.12 -17.95 -5.69
CA THR A 197 -15.70 -17.73 -7.07
C THR A 197 -14.30 -18.28 -7.29
N ALA A 198 -13.35 -18.02 -6.41
CA ALA A 198 -12.01 -18.59 -6.48
C ALA A 198 -12.06 -20.14 -6.49
N GLU A 199 -12.81 -20.74 -5.56
CA GLU A 199 -12.98 -22.22 -5.50
C GLU A 199 -13.54 -22.82 -6.80
N ARG A 200 -14.48 -22.12 -7.47
CA ARG A 200 -15.02 -22.58 -8.76
C ARG A 200 -14.04 -22.43 -9.93
N LEU A 201 -13.13 -21.48 -9.87
CA LEU A 201 -12.09 -21.25 -10.87
C LEU A 201 -10.90 -22.21 -10.70
N LEU A 202 -10.77 -22.91 -9.59
CA LEU A 202 -9.69 -23.87 -9.38
C LEU A 202 -10.01 -25.21 -10.04
N PRO A 203 -9.00 -25.87 -10.64
CA PRO A 203 -9.16 -27.22 -11.18
C PRO A 203 -9.56 -28.23 -10.10
N ALA A 204 -10.37 -29.20 -10.47
CA ALA A 204 -10.81 -30.28 -9.59
C ALA A 204 -9.68 -31.22 -9.19
#